data_aeed091c0f2fd8a6fcd9f3911522a776
#
_entry.id   aeed091c0f2fd8a6fcd9f3911522a776
#
_cell.length_a   1.000
_cell.length_b   1.000
_cell.length_c   1.000
_cell.angle_alpha   90.00
_cell.angle_beta   90.00
_cell.angle_gamma   90.00
#
_symmetry.space_group_name_H-M   'P 1'
#
loop_
_entity.id
_entity.type
_entity.pdbx_description
1 polymer ?
#
loop_
_entity_poly.entity_id
_entity_poly.type
_entity_poly.pdbx_seq_one_letter_code
_entity_poly.pdbx_strand_id
1 'polypeptide(L)'
;MIMAGYEYEGKMPFKNVYFTGIVRDKIGRKMSKSLGNSPDPLDLIDKFGADGVRMGMMLSAPAGNDILFDEALCEQGRNFNNKIWNAFRLVKGWEVSESLAQPESAKVATAWFAEQLNKAIIEVNDCFDKYRISEALMTVYKLFWDEFSSWYLEMVKPAYQQPIDKATYETTLSFFENLLKLLHPFMPFITEELYQAIKDRDAMDSIMVSLLPATEKYCSCTLDKMEVTKEIIAGIRNIRAEKGISPREAFEMFYKGSLDAANNCIIEKLANISKIAEAPESIDGASVTFMVGTTEISIPLGNNINAEEEISKMESEIKYLQGFLVSVEKKLGNEKFVANAKPEVVENERKKKADAESKIATLQANIAALKK
;
A
#
# COMPACT_ATOMS: atom_id res chain seq x y z
N MET A 1 -35.77 -7.08 26.82
CA MET A 1 -36.24 -6.45 25.57
C MET A 1 -37.19 -7.36 24.79
N ILE A 2 -36.81 -8.61 24.45
CA ILE A 2 -37.69 -9.54 23.68
C ILE A 2 -39.05 -9.75 24.36
N MET A 3 -39.05 -10.15 25.66
CA MET A 3 -40.25 -10.35 26.46
C MET A 3 -41.15 -9.11 26.49
N ALA A 4 -40.55 -7.91 26.73
CA ALA A 4 -41.31 -6.67 26.75
C ALA A 4 -41.83 -6.31 25.36
N GLY A 5 -41.08 -6.55 24.28
CA GLY A 5 -41.57 -6.32 22.91
C GLY A 5 -42.81 -7.17 22.58
N TYR A 6 -42.79 -8.45 22.95
CA TYR A 6 -43.97 -9.31 22.74
C TYR A 6 -45.12 -8.96 23.65
N GLU A 7 -44.86 -8.63 24.93
CA GLU A 7 -45.93 -8.28 25.87
C GLU A 7 -46.66 -6.98 25.53
N TYR A 8 -45.93 -5.91 25.14
CA TYR A 8 -46.50 -4.60 24.93
C TYR A 8 -46.79 -4.27 23.46
N GLU A 9 -45.98 -4.82 22.52
CA GLU A 9 -46.09 -4.49 21.11
C GLU A 9 -46.49 -5.68 20.23
N GLY A 10 -46.59 -6.90 20.78
CA GLY A 10 -46.91 -8.12 20.07
C GLY A 10 -45.91 -8.55 18.99
N LYS A 11 -44.71 -7.98 18.97
CA LYS A 11 -43.70 -8.24 17.95
C LYS A 11 -42.28 -8.21 18.49
N MET A 12 -41.32 -8.78 17.72
CA MET A 12 -39.92 -8.71 18.01
C MET A 12 -39.44 -7.24 17.93
N PRO A 13 -38.75 -6.70 18.95
CA PRO A 13 -38.31 -5.30 18.99
C PRO A 13 -37.12 -4.99 18.08
N PHE A 14 -36.44 -6.01 17.55
CA PHE A 14 -35.29 -5.87 16.65
C PHE A 14 -35.20 -7.05 15.69
N LYS A 15 -34.64 -6.82 14.52
CA LYS A 15 -34.44 -7.81 13.47
C LYS A 15 -33.09 -8.53 13.60
N ASN A 16 -32.04 -7.78 13.96
CA ASN A 16 -30.68 -8.27 14.07
C ASN A 16 -30.13 -8.02 15.48
N VAL A 17 -29.29 -8.92 15.96
CA VAL A 17 -28.58 -8.79 17.24
C VAL A 17 -27.10 -9.01 16.99
N TYR A 18 -26.28 -8.01 17.32
CA TYR A 18 -24.85 -8.09 17.23
C TYR A 18 -24.23 -7.94 18.64
N PHE A 19 -23.46 -8.94 19.05
CA PHE A 19 -22.75 -8.89 20.33
C PHE A 19 -21.34 -8.38 20.13
N THR A 20 -21.03 -7.26 20.79
CA THR A 20 -19.67 -6.74 20.83
C THR A 20 -18.84 -7.48 21.88
N GLY A 21 -17.53 -7.57 21.67
CA GLY A 21 -16.59 -8.11 22.65
C GLY A 21 -16.44 -7.21 23.90
N ILE A 22 -15.89 -7.76 24.96
CA ILE A 22 -15.51 -7.03 26.17
C ILE A 22 -14.11 -6.44 25.94
N VAL A 23 -13.93 -5.20 26.36
CA VAL A 23 -12.61 -4.54 26.28
C VAL A 23 -11.70 -5.09 27.38
N ARG A 24 -10.54 -5.60 26.96
CA ARG A 24 -9.47 -6.14 27.81
C ARG A 24 -8.17 -5.39 27.58
N ASP A 25 -7.26 -5.46 28.54
CA ASP A 25 -5.91 -4.94 28.35
C ASP A 25 -5.06 -5.83 27.38
N LYS A 26 -3.87 -5.38 27.03
CA LYS A 26 -2.96 -6.08 26.11
C LYS A 26 -2.66 -7.53 26.47
N ILE A 27 -2.76 -7.90 27.74
CA ILE A 27 -2.51 -9.26 28.24
C ILE A 27 -3.79 -10.05 28.50
N GLY A 28 -4.93 -9.53 28.02
CA GLY A 28 -6.22 -10.23 28.06
C GLY A 28 -6.98 -10.11 29.38
N ARG A 29 -6.54 -9.31 30.34
CA ARG A 29 -7.27 -9.10 31.60
C ARG A 29 -8.44 -8.16 31.41
N LYS A 30 -9.54 -8.38 32.12
CA LYS A 30 -10.66 -7.46 32.15
C LYS A 30 -10.20 -6.10 32.68
N MET A 31 -10.55 -5.03 31.98
CA MET A 31 -10.27 -3.66 32.42
C MET A 31 -11.13 -3.31 33.63
N SER A 32 -10.51 -2.71 34.64
CA SER A 32 -11.20 -2.13 35.79
C SER A 32 -10.41 -0.98 36.39
N LYS A 33 -11.13 -0.02 36.99
CA LYS A 33 -10.51 1.12 37.71
C LYS A 33 -9.67 0.65 38.90
N SER A 34 -10.10 -0.40 39.59
CA SER A 34 -9.39 -0.96 40.75
C SER A 34 -8.06 -1.63 40.39
N LEU A 35 -7.90 -2.12 39.16
CA LEU A 35 -6.64 -2.70 38.67
C LEU A 35 -5.73 -1.64 38.02
N GLY A 36 -6.20 -0.42 37.83
CA GLY A 36 -5.43 0.66 37.19
C GLY A 36 -5.11 0.40 35.71
N ASN A 37 -5.77 -0.57 35.08
CA ASN A 37 -5.56 -0.96 33.68
C ASN A 37 -6.66 -0.45 32.71
N SER A 38 -7.50 0.49 33.19
CA SER A 38 -8.55 1.13 32.39
C SER A 38 -8.17 2.61 32.21
N PRO A 39 -7.60 3.00 31.07
CA PRO A 39 -7.29 4.40 30.80
C PRO A 39 -8.57 5.24 30.78
N ASP A 40 -8.47 6.52 31.14
CA ASP A 40 -9.58 7.46 31.00
C ASP A 40 -9.78 7.78 29.51
N PRO A 41 -10.99 7.63 28.97
CA PRO A 41 -11.27 7.98 27.57
C PRO A 41 -10.97 9.43 27.22
N LEU A 42 -11.14 10.37 28.18
CA LEU A 42 -10.85 11.78 27.94
C LEU A 42 -9.34 12.01 27.78
N ASP A 43 -8.51 11.38 28.62
CA ASP A 43 -7.06 11.45 28.49
C ASP A 43 -6.58 10.88 27.14
N LEU A 44 -7.23 9.81 26.65
CA LEU A 44 -6.94 9.25 25.33
C LEU A 44 -7.35 10.20 24.20
N ILE A 45 -8.50 10.87 24.34
CA ILE A 45 -8.98 11.86 23.36
C ILE A 45 -8.06 13.07 23.32
N ASP A 46 -7.61 13.56 24.44
CA ASP A 46 -6.65 14.67 24.52
C ASP A 46 -5.30 14.31 23.86
N LYS A 47 -4.88 13.06 23.99
CA LYS A 47 -3.59 12.59 23.45
C LYS A 47 -3.64 12.23 21.96
N PHE A 48 -4.73 11.61 21.50
CA PHE A 48 -4.82 11.01 20.15
C PHE A 48 -5.92 11.63 19.27
N GLY A 49 -6.77 12.49 19.83
CA GLY A 49 -7.98 12.98 19.19
C GLY A 49 -9.12 11.94 19.19
N ALA A 50 -10.36 12.41 19.14
CA ALA A 50 -11.54 11.54 19.21
C ALA A 50 -11.56 10.51 18.06
N ASP A 51 -11.28 10.91 16.82
CA ASP A 51 -11.21 10.01 15.67
C ASP A 51 -10.07 9.01 15.78
N GLY A 52 -8.92 9.40 16.36
CA GLY A 52 -7.81 8.49 16.61
C GLY A 52 -8.18 7.38 17.58
N VAL A 53 -8.86 7.72 18.68
CA VAL A 53 -9.36 6.73 19.66
C VAL A 53 -10.43 5.83 19.04
N ARG A 54 -11.39 6.40 18.32
CA ARG A 54 -12.45 5.63 17.62
C ARG A 54 -11.85 4.61 16.63
N MET A 55 -10.92 5.05 15.80
CA MET A 55 -10.24 4.18 14.87
C MET A 55 -9.47 3.06 15.59
N GLY A 56 -8.71 3.38 16.64
CA GLY A 56 -7.97 2.40 17.43
C GLY A 56 -8.87 1.34 18.03
N MET A 57 -10.01 1.73 18.59
CA MET A 57 -11.01 0.82 19.12
C MET A 57 -11.61 -0.08 18.04
N MET A 58 -11.99 0.50 16.89
CA MET A 58 -12.58 -0.25 15.78
C MET A 58 -11.61 -1.25 15.14
N LEU A 59 -10.35 -0.90 15.01
CA LEU A 59 -9.31 -1.81 14.50
C LEU A 59 -9.07 -3.00 15.46
N SER A 60 -9.27 -2.78 16.76
CA SER A 60 -9.10 -3.82 17.81
C SER A 60 -10.32 -4.72 17.97
N ALA A 61 -11.43 -4.45 17.29
CA ALA A 61 -12.74 -5.06 17.52
C ALA A 61 -13.13 -6.11 16.45
N PRO A 62 -12.46 -7.27 16.39
CA PRO A 62 -12.88 -8.34 15.48
C PRO A 62 -14.26 -8.86 15.89
N ALA A 63 -15.08 -9.25 14.91
CA ALA A 63 -16.39 -9.81 15.15
C ALA A 63 -16.32 -11.07 16.02
N GLY A 64 -17.13 -11.11 17.10
CA GLY A 64 -17.27 -12.30 17.96
C GLY A 64 -16.15 -12.55 18.98
N ASN A 65 -15.15 -11.67 19.08
CA ASN A 65 -14.06 -11.79 20.06
C ASN A 65 -13.97 -10.58 20.98
N ASP A 66 -13.28 -10.76 22.12
CA ASP A 66 -12.96 -9.65 23.01
C ASP A 66 -11.97 -8.68 22.36
N ILE A 67 -12.10 -7.41 22.73
CA ILE A 67 -11.29 -6.31 22.22
C ILE A 67 -10.02 -6.21 23.06
N LEU A 68 -8.87 -6.52 22.50
CA LEU A 68 -7.58 -6.27 23.14
C LEU A 68 -7.14 -4.83 22.86
N PHE A 69 -7.39 -3.94 23.82
CA PHE A 69 -7.08 -2.53 23.69
C PHE A 69 -5.58 -2.26 23.72
N ASP A 70 -5.09 -1.56 22.72
CA ASP A 70 -3.72 -1.07 22.63
C ASP A 70 -3.72 0.41 22.22
N GLU A 71 -3.08 1.27 23.02
CA GLU A 71 -2.90 2.69 22.72
C GLU A 71 -2.14 2.92 21.40
N ALA A 72 -1.28 1.98 21.00
CA ALA A 72 -0.57 2.06 19.71
C ALA A 72 -1.53 2.13 18.51
N LEU A 73 -2.71 1.51 18.62
CA LEU A 73 -3.74 1.60 17.59
C LEU A 73 -4.44 2.98 17.58
N CYS A 74 -4.56 3.63 18.74
CA CYS A 74 -5.04 5.00 18.80
C CYS A 74 -4.01 5.96 18.19
N GLU A 75 -2.72 5.71 18.39
CA GLU A 75 -1.65 6.46 17.73
C GLU A 75 -1.66 6.27 16.21
N GLN A 76 -1.90 5.04 15.73
CA GLN A 76 -2.11 4.78 14.31
C GLN A 76 -3.29 5.57 13.76
N GLY A 77 -4.40 5.66 14.51
CA GLY A 77 -5.55 6.46 14.15
C GLY A 77 -5.23 7.96 14.06
N ARG A 78 -4.48 8.50 15.02
CA ARG A 78 -4.00 9.89 14.97
C ARG A 78 -3.10 10.14 13.74
N ASN A 79 -2.19 9.22 13.46
CA ASN A 79 -1.31 9.34 12.30
C ASN A 79 -2.09 9.28 10.98
N PHE A 80 -3.17 8.51 10.95
CA PHE A 80 -4.08 8.47 9.81
C PHE A 80 -4.86 9.78 9.64
N ASN A 81 -5.35 10.39 10.71
CA ASN A 81 -5.92 11.74 10.68
C ASN A 81 -4.96 12.76 10.07
N ASN A 82 -3.70 12.75 10.51
CA ASN A 82 -2.67 13.62 9.96
C ASN A 82 -2.42 13.35 8.46
N LYS A 83 -2.47 12.08 8.03
CA LYS A 83 -2.31 11.71 6.62
C LYS A 83 -3.46 12.25 5.77
N ILE A 84 -4.71 12.12 6.26
CA ILE A 84 -5.91 12.63 5.57
C ILE A 84 -5.83 14.16 5.44
N TRP A 85 -5.51 14.83 6.52
CA TRP A 85 -5.35 16.29 6.54
C TRP A 85 -4.28 16.80 5.59
N ASN A 86 -3.12 16.15 5.60
CA ASN A 86 -2.01 16.52 4.72
C ASN A 86 -2.33 16.26 3.25
N ALA A 87 -3.02 15.16 2.92
CA ALA A 87 -3.50 14.88 1.56
C ALA A 87 -4.50 15.95 1.10
N PHE A 88 -5.42 16.36 1.96
CA PHE A 88 -6.36 17.45 1.68
C PHE A 88 -5.63 18.77 1.41
N ARG A 89 -4.70 19.17 2.29
CA ARG A 89 -3.91 20.40 2.11
C ARG A 89 -3.10 20.37 0.81
N LEU A 90 -2.55 19.22 0.44
CA LEU A 90 -1.84 19.06 -0.82
C LEU A 90 -2.76 19.35 -2.01
N VAL A 91 -3.93 18.72 -2.07
CA VAL A 91 -4.88 18.88 -3.17
C VAL A 91 -5.44 20.30 -3.25
N LYS A 92 -5.86 20.86 -2.12
CA LYS A 92 -6.40 22.25 -2.06
C LYS A 92 -5.35 23.32 -2.33
N GLY A 93 -4.08 23.00 -2.19
CA GLY A 93 -2.96 23.92 -2.49
C GLY A 93 -2.54 23.94 -3.95
N TRP A 94 -3.11 23.10 -4.81
CA TRP A 94 -2.80 23.15 -6.24
C TRP A 94 -3.44 24.36 -6.91
N GLU A 95 -2.68 25.03 -7.75
CA GLU A 95 -3.21 26.04 -8.67
C GLU A 95 -3.90 25.36 -9.85
N VAL A 96 -5.14 25.77 -10.16
CA VAL A 96 -5.96 25.14 -11.20
C VAL A 96 -5.97 25.98 -12.46
N SER A 97 -5.72 25.38 -13.61
CA SER A 97 -5.82 26.01 -14.91
C SER A 97 -6.96 25.43 -15.74
N GLU A 98 -7.83 26.29 -16.23
CA GLU A 98 -8.94 25.91 -17.13
C GLU A 98 -8.49 25.66 -18.57
N SER A 99 -7.31 26.17 -18.94
CA SER A 99 -6.78 26.08 -20.31
C SER A 99 -5.91 24.84 -20.54
N LEU A 100 -5.48 24.16 -19.49
CA LEU A 100 -4.66 22.96 -19.62
C LEU A 100 -5.52 21.75 -20.00
N ALA A 101 -5.07 21.03 -21.02
CA ALA A 101 -5.63 19.73 -21.35
C ALA A 101 -5.18 18.69 -20.31
N GLN A 102 -6.08 17.76 -19.99
CA GLN A 102 -5.76 16.67 -19.08
C GLN A 102 -4.62 15.81 -19.63
N PRO A 103 -3.49 15.65 -18.90
CA PRO A 103 -2.38 14.80 -19.33
C PRO A 103 -2.80 13.34 -19.43
N GLU A 104 -2.17 12.56 -20.31
CA GLU A 104 -2.50 11.14 -20.47
C GLU A 104 -2.28 10.34 -19.18
N SER A 105 -1.18 10.64 -18.45
CA SER A 105 -0.94 10.04 -17.14
C SER A 105 -2.05 10.31 -16.13
N ALA A 106 -2.67 11.49 -16.17
CA ALA A 106 -3.78 11.82 -15.30
C ALA A 106 -5.07 11.10 -15.70
N LYS A 107 -5.32 10.95 -17.02
CA LYS A 107 -6.47 10.15 -17.50
C LYS A 107 -6.37 8.69 -17.07
N VAL A 108 -5.20 8.09 -17.26
CA VAL A 108 -4.93 6.70 -16.83
C VAL A 108 -5.10 6.55 -15.33
N ALA A 109 -4.52 7.47 -14.54
CA ALA A 109 -4.60 7.45 -13.09
C ALA A 109 -6.04 7.61 -12.57
N THR A 110 -6.82 8.54 -13.14
CA THR A 110 -8.22 8.76 -12.74
C THR A 110 -9.10 7.57 -13.10
N ALA A 111 -8.93 6.99 -14.28
CA ALA A 111 -9.64 5.78 -14.70
C ALA A 111 -9.32 4.59 -13.78
N TRP A 112 -8.06 4.37 -13.47
CA TRP A 112 -7.64 3.31 -12.56
C TRP A 112 -8.19 3.50 -11.15
N PHE A 113 -8.09 4.72 -10.58
CA PHE A 113 -8.56 4.94 -9.20
C PHE A 113 -10.07 4.85 -9.08
N ALA A 114 -10.83 5.19 -10.12
CA ALA A 114 -12.27 4.97 -10.17
C ALA A 114 -12.62 3.47 -10.01
N GLU A 115 -11.91 2.59 -10.72
CA GLU A 115 -12.09 1.14 -10.60
C GLU A 115 -11.69 0.61 -9.21
N GLN A 116 -10.62 1.15 -8.65
CA GLN A 116 -10.15 0.81 -7.30
C GLN A 116 -11.17 1.24 -6.22
N LEU A 117 -11.75 2.42 -6.38
CA LEU A 117 -12.80 2.94 -5.50
C LEU A 117 -14.07 2.07 -5.59
N ASN A 118 -14.51 1.73 -6.80
CA ASN A 118 -15.68 0.87 -7.01
C ASN A 118 -15.49 -0.52 -6.38
N LYS A 119 -14.31 -1.12 -6.55
CA LYS A 119 -13.96 -2.37 -5.89
C LYS A 119 -14.07 -2.26 -4.37
N ALA A 120 -13.49 -1.21 -3.80
CA ALA A 120 -13.51 -1.01 -2.35
C ALA A 120 -14.92 -0.75 -1.81
N ILE A 121 -15.79 -0.02 -2.53
CA ILE A 121 -17.18 0.19 -2.15
C ILE A 121 -17.94 -1.16 -2.07
N ILE A 122 -17.73 -2.05 -3.04
CA ILE A 122 -18.33 -3.40 -3.03
C ILE A 122 -17.86 -4.18 -1.79
N GLU A 123 -16.55 -4.18 -1.50
CA GLU A 123 -15.98 -4.87 -0.35
C GLU A 123 -16.47 -4.31 0.98
N VAL A 124 -16.57 -2.99 1.11
CA VAL A 124 -17.10 -2.32 2.31
C VAL A 124 -18.56 -2.67 2.54
N ASN A 125 -19.39 -2.66 1.50
CA ASN A 125 -20.80 -3.03 1.60
C ASN A 125 -20.95 -4.50 2.03
N ASP A 126 -20.19 -5.43 1.42
CA ASP A 126 -20.17 -6.85 1.84
C ASP A 126 -19.75 -7.01 3.31
N CYS A 127 -18.77 -6.23 3.76
CA CYS A 127 -18.35 -6.22 5.15
C CYS A 127 -19.46 -5.70 6.09
N PHE A 128 -20.18 -4.63 5.71
CA PHE A 128 -21.28 -4.10 6.51
C PHE A 128 -22.46 -5.07 6.57
N ASP A 129 -22.83 -5.69 5.45
CA ASP A 129 -23.90 -6.70 5.40
C ASP A 129 -23.62 -7.91 6.30
N LYS A 130 -22.32 -8.23 6.48
CA LYS A 130 -21.84 -9.33 7.33
C LYS A 130 -21.41 -8.87 8.73
N TYR A 131 -21.63 -7.61 9.10
CA TYR A 131 -21.20 -7.01 10.38
C TYR A 131 -19.70 -7.09 10.67
N ARG A 132 -18.86 -7.15 9.62
CA ARG A 132 -17.39 -7.17 9.71
C ARG A 132 -16.83 -5.74 9.69
N ILE A 133 -17.15 -4.97 10.73
CA ILE A 133 -16.90 -3.53 10.80
C ILE A 133 -15.40 -3.20 10.76
N SER A 134 -14.57 -3.97 11.47
CA SER A 134 -13.11 -3.78 11.48
C SER A 134 -12.48 -4.01 10.10
N GLU A 135 -12.99 -4.99 9.35
CA GLU A 135 -12.53 -5.28 7.99
C GLU A 135 -12.95 -4.16 7.03
N ALA A 136 -14.19 -3.65 7.16
CA ALA A 136 -14.64 -2.49 6.39
C ALA A 136 -13.72 -1.28 6.61
N LEU A 137 -13.40 -0.96 7.88
CA LEU A 137 -12.46 0.11 8.20
C LEU A 137 -11.07 -0.13 7.59
N MET A 138 -10.55 -1.36 7.68
CA MET A 138 -9.24 -1.69 7.11
C MET A 138 -9.22 -1.57 5.60
N THR A 139 -10.29 -1.93 4.90
CA THR A 139 -10.44 -1.73 3.44
C THR A 139 -10.35 -0.25 3.08
N VAL A 140 -11.10 0.61 3.79
CA VAL A 140 -11.08 2.06 3.55
C VAL A 140 -9.72 2.67 3.92
N TYR A 141 -9.11 2.22 5.02
CA TYR A 141 -7.78 2.65 5.44
C TYR A 141 -6.73 2.38 4.35
N LYS A 142 -6.67 1.15 3.82
CA LYS A 142 -5.74 0.77 2.74
C LYS A 142 -6.03 1.54 1.45
N LEU A 143 -7.31 1.67 1.09
CA LEU A 143 -7.71 2.46 -0.07
C LEU A 143 -7.19 3.90 0.01
N PHE A 144 -7.33 4.54 1.17
CA PHE A 144 -6.88 5.92 1.37
C PHE A 144 -5.36 6.02 1.47
N TRP A 145 -4.74 5.19 2.33
CA TRP A 145 -3.31 5.30 2.62
C TRP A 145 -2.45 4.83 1.45
N ASP A 146 -2.71 3.61 0.98
CA ASP A 146 -1.87 2.98 -0.04
C ASP A 146 -2.24 3.45 -1.44
N GLU A 147 -3.52 3.33 -1.83
CA GLU A 147 -3.93 3.56 -3.22
C GLU A 147 -4.10 5.04 -3.54
N PHE A 148 -4.87 5.78 -2.74
CA PHE A 148 -5.13 7.19 -3.01
C PHE A 148 -3.89 8.05 -2.73
N SER A 149 -3.38 7.99 -1.49
CA SER A 149 -2.33 8.91 -1.07
C SER A 149 -0.94 8.55 -1.59
N SER A 150 -0.59 7.24 -1.63
CA SER A 150 0.76 6.83 -2.01
C SER A 150 0.94 6.64 -3.52
N TRP A 151 -0.15 6.33 -4.25
CA TRP A 151 -0.09 6.12 -5.69
C TRP A 151 -0.85 7.19 -6.48
N TYR A 152 -2.18 7.29 -6.30
CA TYR A 152 -3.00 8.17 -7.12
C TYR A 152 -2.53 9.62 -7.07
N LEU A 153 -2.35 10.19 -5.88
CA LEU A 153 -1.90 11.58 -5.75
C LEU A 153 -0.52 11.82 -6.37
N GLU A 154 0.40 10.85 -6.29
CA GLU A 154 1.71 10.95 -6.95
C GLU A 154 1.60 10.88 -8.48
N MET A 155 0.65 10.09 -8.99
CA MET A 155 0.40 9.99 -10.43
C MET A 155 -0.17 11.29 -11.01
N VAL A 156 -1.07 11.97 -10.27
CA VAL A 156 -1.79 13.15 -10.78
C VAL A 156 -1.15 14.48 -10.37
N LYS A 157 -0.37 14.53 -9.30
CA LYS A 157 0.19 15.81 -8.85
C LYS A 157 0.96 16.53 -9.95
N PRO A 158 0.76 17.86 -10.09
CA PRO A 158 1.50 18.66 -11.06
C PRO A 158 2.99 18.72 -10.72
N ALA A 159 3.81 19.07 -11.69
CA ALA A 159 5.21 19.40 -11.44
C ALA A 159 5.32 20.60 -10.48
N TYR A 160 6.46 20.71 -9.80
CA TYR A 160 6.65 21.78 -8.82
C TYR A 160 6.38 23.15 -9.41
N GLN A 161 5.53 23.95 -8.76
CA GLN A 161 5.08 25.29 -9.20
C GLN A 161 4.37 25.32 -10.56
N GLN A 162 3.83 24.20 -11.01
CA GLN A 162 2.98 24.16 -12.21
C GLN A 162 1.52 23.96 -11.80
N PRO A 163 0.57 24.54 -12.54
CA PRO A 163 -0.85 24.32 -12.29
C PRO A 163 -1.28 22.92 -12.73
N ILE A 164 -2.37 22.44 -12.11
CA ILE A 164 -3.07 21.22 -12.52
C ILE A 164 -4.21 21.57 -13.49
N ASP A 165 -4.55 20.68 -14.40
CA ASP A 165 -5.74 20.80 -15.23
C ASP A 165 -7.03 20.64 -14.40
N LYS A 166 -8.07 21.37 -14.78
CA LYS A 166 -9.36 21.41 -14.06
C LYS A 166 -10.03 20.04 -13.97
N ALA A 167 -10.01 19.23 -15.02
CA ALA A 167 -10.68 17.92 -15.04
C ALA A 167 -10.08 16.97 -14.01
N THR A 168 -8.75 16.89 -13.94
CA THR A 168 -8.05 16.08 -12.93
C THR A 168 -8.32 16.59 -11.51
N TYR A 169 -8.30 17.91 -11.31
CA TYR A 169 -8.56 18.51 -9.99
C TYR A 169 -9.97 18.20 -9.48
N GLU A 170 -11.00 18.43 -10.29
CA GLU A 170 -12.40 18.18 -9.93
C GLU A 170 -12.66 16.69 -9.67
N THR A 171 -12.09 15.81 -10.50
CA THR A 171 -12.16 14.36 -10.29
C THR A 171 -11.49 13.94 -8.98
N THR A 172 -10.32 14.53 -8.67
CA THR A 172 -9.62 14.27 -7.40
C THR A 172 -10.43 14.69 -6.19
N LEU A 173 -11.08 15.86 -6.25
CA LEU A 173 -11.99 16.31 -5.18
C LEU A 173 -13.20 15.40 -5.03
N SER A 174 -13.76 14.91 -6.13
CA SER A 174 -14.87 13.94 -6.11
C SER A 174 -14.45 12.63 -5.44
N PHE A 175 -13.28 12.10 -5.77
CA PHE A 175 -12.73 10.91 -5.10
C PHE A 175 -12.50 11.17 -3.61
N PHE A 176 -11.95 12.34 -3.27
CA PHE A 176 -11.73 12.70 -1.87
C PHE A 176 -13.05 12.75 -1.09
N GLU A 177 -14.09 13.36 -1.65
CA GLU A 177 -15.44 13.40 -1.04
C GLU A 177 -15.99 11.99 -0.81
N ASN A 178 -15.88 11.09 -1.79
CA ASN A 178 -16.32 9.70 -1.65
C ASN A 178 -15.53 8.94 -0.56
N LEU A 179 -14.21 9.16 -0.48
CA LEU A 179 -13.38 8.58 0.57
C LEU A 179 -13.78 9.09 1.96
N LEU A 180 -14.11 10.38 2.10
CA LEU A 180 -14.63 10.94 3.35
C LEU A 180 -15.96 10.30 3.76
N LYS A 181 -16.88 10.08 2.80
CA LYS A 181 -18.16 9.40 3.06
C LYS A 181 -17.97 7.97 3.54
N LEU A 182 -17.02 7.23 2.96
CA LEU A 182 -16.68 5.86 3.41
C LEU A 182 -16.04 5.85 4.80
N LEU A 183 -15.27 6.87 5.15
CA LEU A 183 -14.61 7.00 6.46
C LEU A 183 -15.54 7.53 7.55
N HIS A 184 -16.56 8.28 7.21
CA HIS A 184 -17.39 9.01 8.16
C HIS A 184 -17.99 8.14 9.29
N PRO A 185 -18.48 6.92 9.06
CA PRO A 185 -18.98 6.07 10.15
C PRO A 185 -17.94 5.78 11.24
N PHE A 186 -16.66 5.81 10.89
CA PHE A 186 -15.53 5.51 11.77
C PHE A 186 -14.92 6.76 12.40
N MET A 187 -14.75 7.82 11.60
CA MET A 187 -13.99 9.03 11.91
C MET A 187 -14.83 10.29 11.61
N PRO A 188 -15.90 10.54 12.38
CA PRO A 188 -16.91 11.53 12.02
C PRO A 188 -16.43 12.99 12.09
N PHE A 189 -15.43 13.32 12.93
CA PHE A 189 -15.04 14.71 13.15
C PHE A 189 -14.20 15.25 12.00
N ILE A 190 -13.09 14.58 11.66
CA ILE A 190 -12.22 15.01 10.55
C ILE A 190 -12.95 14.96 9.21
N THR A 191 -13.79 13.94 9.02
CA THR A 191 -14.51 13.80 7.75
C THR A 191 -15.55 14.87 7.53
N GLU A 192 -16.29 15.30 8.55
CA GLU A 192 -17.19 16.44 8.46
C GLU A 192 -16.44 17.74 8.19
N GLU A 193 -15.38 18.01 8.94
CA GLU A 193 -14.55 19.21 8.78
C GLU A 193 -14.04 19.35 7.36
N LEU A 194 -13.49 18.27 6.80
CA LEU A 194 -12.97 18.27 5.44
C LEU A 194 -14.06 18.28 4.36
N TYR A 195 -15.20 17.62 4.62
CA TYR A 195 -16.34 17.67 3.73
C TYR A 195 -16.88 19.08 3.52
N GLN A 196 -16.96 19.86 4.60
CA GLN A 196 -17.32 21.28 4.53
C GLN A 196 -16.24 22.11 3.81
N ALA A 197 -14.95 21.80 4.02
CA ALA A 197 -13.84 22.52 3.44
C ALA A 197 -13.57 22.22 1.93
N ILE A 198 -14.13 21.14 1.39
CA ILE A 198 -13.98 20.79 -0.05
C ILE A 198 -14.61 21.85 -0.93
N LYS A 199 -15.83 22.28 -0.63
CA LYS A 199 -16.61 23.26 -1.40
C LYS A 199 -17.59 23.98 -0.49
N ASP A 200 -18.04 25.14 -0.91
CA ASP A 200 -19.13 25.86 -0.23
C ASP A 200 -20.41 25.01 -0.21
N ARG A 201 -21.06 24.94 0.95
CA ARG A 201 -22.23 24.13 1.22
C ARG A 201 -23.28 24.92 1.99
N ASP A 202 -24.53 24.53 1.84
CA ASP A 202 -25.60 25.06 2.68
C ASP A 202 -25.43 24.59 4.13
N ALA A 203 -25.88 25.40 5.09
CA ALA A 203 -25.74 25.12 6.53
C ALA A 203 -26.34 23.75 6.97
N MET A 204 -27.27 23.19 6.18
CA MET A 204 -27.89 21.89 6.44
C MET A 204 -27.25 20.74 5.67
N ASP A 205 -26.28 21.01 4.78
CA ASP A 205 -25.56 19.98 4.02
C ASP A 205 -24.39 19.43 4.84
N SER A 206 -24.66 18.44 5.67
CA SER A 206 -23.68 17.71 6.45
C SER A 206 -23.41 16.35 5.80
N ILE A 207 -22.17 15.86 5.89
CA ILE A 207 -21.80 14.51 5.45
C ILE A 207 -22.64 13.43 6.16
N MET A 208 -23.09 13.71 7.38
CA MET A 208 -23.91 12.81 8.22
C MET A 208 -25.25 12.44 7.56
N VAL A 209 -25.83 13.32 6.73
CA VAL A 209 -27.08 13.07 5.99
C VAL A 209 -26.84 12.72 4.53
N SER A 210 -25.60 12.69 4.09
CA SER A 210 -25.24 12.32 2.72
C SER A 210 -25.36 10.80 2.51
N LEU A 211 -25.69 10.39 1.27
CA LEU A 211 -25.69 8.97 0.92
C LEU A 211 -24.26 8.47 0.76
N LEU A 212 -24.04 7.21 1.14
CA LEU A 212 -22.81 6.49 0.78
C LEU A 212 -22.67 6.42 -0.75
N PRO A 213 -21.42 6.35 -1.27
CA PRO A 213 -21.22 6.19 -2.71
C PRO A 213 -21.94 4.97 -3.26
N ALA A 214 -22.58 5.12 -4.42
CA ALA A 214 -23.28 4.02 -5.09
C ALA A 214 -22.29 2.92 -5.50
N THR A 215 -22.77 1.68 -5.47
CA THR A 215 -22.01 0.53 -5.95
C THR A 215 -22.05 0.44 -7.46
N GLU A 216 -20.90 0.46 -8.11
CA GLU A 216 -20.77 0.26 -9.54
C GLU A 216 -19.87 -0.96 -9.83
N LYS A 217 -20.02 -1.54 -11.01
CA LYS A 217 -19.14 -2.61 -11.46
C LYS A 217 -17.75 -2.04 -11.73
N TYR A 218 -16.71 -2.83 -11.47
CA TYR A 218 -15.35 -2.47 -11.77
C TYR A 218 -14.70 -3.44 -12.76
N CYS A 219 -13.67 -2.96 -13.47
CA CYS A 219 -12.89 -3.76 -14.40
C CYS A 219 -11.62 -4.28 -13.72
N SER A 220 -11.54 -5.56 -13.41
CA SER A 220 -10.35 -6.18 -12.82
C SER A 220 -9.12 -6.04 -13.73
N CYS A 221 -9.32 -6.09 -15.04
CA CYS A 221 -8.21 -5.95 -16.00
C CYS A 221 -7.44 -4.62 -15.84
N THR A 222 -8.15 -3.50 -15.57
CA THR A 222 -7.51 -2.20 -15.32
C THR A 222 -6.69 -2.24 -14.03
N LEU A 223 -7.21 -2.91 -13.00
CA LEU A 223 -6.50 -3.06 -11.73
C LEU A 223 -5.24 -3.93 -11.88
N ASP A 224 -5.37 -5.09 -12.55
CA ASP A 224 -4.26 -6.02 -12.77
C ASP A 224 -3.11 -5.37 -13.57
N LYS A 225 -3.43 -4.60 -14.61
CA LYS A 225 -2.44 -3.84 -15.39
C LYS A 225 -1.71 -2.81 -14.55
N MET A 226 -2.41 -2.13 -13.65
CA MET A 226 -1.78 -1.15 -12.78
C MET A 226 -0.90 -1.82 -11.70
N GLU A 227 -1.27 -3.00 -11.20
CA GLU A 227 -0.39 -3.75 -10.28
C GLU A 227 0.95 -4.09 -10.94
N VAL A 228 0.95 -4.58 -12.18
CA VAL A 228 2.19 -4.79 -12.95
C VAL A 228 2.99 -3.49 -13.08
N THR A 229 2.31 -2.38 -13.35
CA THR A 229 2.94 -1.06 -13.44
C THR A 229 3.60 -0.63 -12.13
N LYS A 230 2.92 -0.84 -11.00
CA LYS A 230 3.45 -0.56 -9.66
C LYS A 230 4.66 -1.44 -9.33
N GLU A 231 4.63 -2.71 -9.68
CA GLU A 231 5.76 -3.64 -9.49
C GLU A 231 6.99 -3.19 -10.30
N ILE A 232 6.81 -2.76 -11.54
CA ILE A 232 7.90 -2.22 -12.37
C ILE A 232 8.49 -0.97 -11.71
N ILE A 233 7.66 -0.02 -11.31
CA ILE A 233 8.11 1.22 -10.64
C ILE A 233 8.85 0.90 -9.34
N ALA A 234 8.34 -0.04 -8.54
CA ALA A 234 8.99 -0.48 -7.31
C ALA A 234 10.35 -1.13 -7.58
N GLY A 235 10.45 -1.99 -8.59
CA GLY A 235 11.71 -2.60 -9.03
C GLY A 235 12.75 -1.55 -9.43
N ILE A 236 12.37 -0.55 -10.23
CA ILE A 236 13.26 0.55 -10.64
C ILE A 236 13.72 1.38 -9.43
N ARG A 237 12.80 1.68 -8.50
CA ARG A 237 13.14 2.42 -7.26
C ARG A 237 14.11 1.63 -6.38
N ASN A 238 13.94 0.32 -6.28
CA ASN A 238 14.86 -0.56 -5.54
C ASN A 238 16.25 -0.55 -6.17
N ILE A 239 16.35 -0.67 -7.51
CA ILE A 239 17.63 -0.57 -8.22
C ILE A 239 18.33 0.77 -7.92
N ARG A 240 17.58 1.89 -7.97
CA ARG A 240 18.14 3.20 -7.62
C ARG A 240 18.68 3.26 -6.20
N ALA A 241 17.90 2.73 -5.24
CA ALA A 241 18.31 2.69 -3.83
C ALA A 241 19.55 1.82 -3.61
N GLU A 242 19.58 0.63 -4.20
CA GLU A 242 20.73 -0.31 -4.09
C GLU A 242 22.00 0.23 -4.73
N LYS A 243 21.86 0.96 -5.85
CA LYS A 243 23.00 1.54 -6.59
C LYS A 243 23.36 2.97 -6.16
N GLY A 244 22.64 3.55 -5.22
CA GLY A 244 22.86 4.92 -4.76
C GLY A 244 22.58 5.99 -5.83
N ILE A 245 21.68 5.70 -6.81
CA ILE A 245 21.40 6.56 -7.96
C ILE A 245 20.29 7.54 -7.62
N SER A 246 20.52 8.82 -7.95
CA SER A 246 19.54 9.88 -7.70
C SER A 246 18.19 9.61 -8.40
N PRO A 247 17.04 9.82 -7.73
CA PRO A 247 15.73 9.77 -8.39
C PRO A 247 15.56 10.79 -9.54
N ARG A 248 16.40 11.82 -9.59
CA ARG A 248 16.37 12.85 -10.65
C ARG A 248 17.06 12.43 -11.94
N GLU A 249 17.82 11.36 -11.90
CA GLU A 249 18.53 10.84 -13.06
C GLU A 249 17.56 10.06 -13.95
N ALA A 250 17.51 10.37 -15.23
CA ALA A 250 16.62 9.68 -16.16
C ALA A 250 17.30 8.40 -16.69
N PHE A 251 16.54 7.31 -16.78
CA PHE A 251 16.97 6.04 -17.37
C PHE A 251 16.17 5.72 -18.61
N GLU A 252 16.72 4.87 -19.47
CA GLU A 252 15.96 4.10 -20.45
C GLU A 252 15.54 2.77 -19.81
N MET A 253 14.39 2.25 -20.21
CA MET A 253 13.88 0.95 -19.81
C MET A 253 13.63 0.09 -21.05
N PHE A 254 14.18 -1.10 -21.04
CA PHE A 254 13.90 -2.11 -22.05
C PHE A 254 13.10 -3.26 -21.42
N TYR A 255 12.19 -3.85 -22.21
CA TYR A 255 11.42 -4.99 -21.75
C TYR A 255 11.45 -6.13 -22.79
N LYS A 256 11.38 -7.36 -22.30
CA LYS A 256 11.22 -8.56 -23.11
C LYS A 256 10.03 -9.35 -22.62
N GLY A 257 9.02 -9.49 -23.46
CA GLY A 257 7.74 -10.09 -23.09
C GLY A 257 6.57 -9.17 -23.41
N SER A 258 5.50 -9.23 -22.64
CA SER A 258 4.30 -8.41 -22.84
C SER A 258 4.24 -7.26 -21.84
N LEU A 259 4.18 -6.05 -22.33
CA LEU A 259 3.96 -4.84 -21.54
C LEU A 259 2.79 -4.05 -22.13
N ASP A 260 1.84 -3.63 -21.30
CA ASP A 260 0.74 -2.78 -21.75
C ASP A 260 1.23 -1.33 -21.87
N ALA A 261 1.27 -0.84 -23.10
CA ALA A 261 1.73 0.53 -23.39
C ALA A 261 0.83 1.62 -22.78
N ALA A 262 -0.42 1.32 -22.42
CA ALA A 262 -1.36 2.30 -21.85
C ALA A 262 -0.84 2.94 -20.56
N ASN A 263 -0.06 2.19 -19.76
CA ASN A 263 0.47 2.66 -18.49
C ASN A 263 1.91 3.21 -18.57
N ASN A 264 2.54 3.24 -19.75
CA ASN A 264 3.91 3.72 -19.91
C ASN A 264 4.09 5.14 -19.38
N CYS A 265 3.12 6.03 -19.61
CA CYS A 265 3.15 7.40 -19.11
C CYS A 265 3.23 7.49 -17.57
N ILE A 266 2.72 6.49 -16.84
CA ILE A 266 2.84 6.40 -15.37
C ILE A 266 4.26 5.95 -14.99
N ILE A 267 4.81 4.95 -15.68
CA ILE A 267 6.19 4.48 -15.45
C ILE A 267 7.18 5.62 -15.72
N GLU A 268 7.05 6.30 -16.87
CA GLU A 268 7.88 7.45 -17.25
C GLU A 268 7.85 8.53 -16.16
N LYS A 269 6.65 8.90 -15.68
CA LYS A 269 6.48 9.94 -14.66
C LYS A 269 7.04 9.53 -13.30
N LEU A 270 6.69 8.34 -12.79
CA LEU A 270 6.98 7.96 -11.41
C LEU A 270 8.34 7.30 -11.19
N ALA A 271 8.91 6.71 -12.24
CA ALA A 271 10.24 6.12 -12.22
C ALA A 271 11.31 6.96 -12.92
N ASN A 272 10.92 8.13 -13.48
CA ASN A 272 11.79 9.02 -14.25
C ASN A 272 12.50 8.25 -15.39
N ILE A 273 11.69 7.62 -16.24
CA ILE A 273 12.13 6.88 -17.42
C ILE A 273 11.97 7.78 -18.64
N SER A 274 13.06 7.95 -19.40
CA SER A 274 13.08 8.79 -20.61
C SER A 274 12.59 8.07 -21.86
N LYS A 275 12.67 6.74 -21.87
CA LYS A 275 12.27 5.91 -23.01
C LYS A 275 11.93 4.50 -22.56
N ILE A 276 10.85 3.95 -23.08
CA ILE A 276 10.43 2.56 -22.90
C ILE A 276 10.40 1.90 -24.29
N ALA A 277 11.13 0.79 -24.45
CA ALA A 277 11.21 0.06 -25.73
C ALA A 277 11.37 -1.45 -25.49
N GLU A 278 11.08 -2.25 -26.53
CA GLU A 278 11.45 -3.68 -26.51
C GLU A 278 12.97 -3.84 -26.45
N ALA A 279 13.40 -4.87 -25.73
CA ALA A 279 14.82 -5.16 -25.56
C ALA A 279 15.48 -5.51 -26.92
N PRO A 280 16.59 -4.84 -27.30
CA PRO A 280 17.38 -5.25 -28.44
C PRO A 280 18.04 -6.62 -28.17
N GLU A 281 18.61 -7.25 -29.22
CA GLU A 281 19.33 -8.51 -29.06
C GLU A 281 20.51 -8.44 -28.08
N SER A 282 21.13 -7.27 -27.97
CA SER A 282 22.17 -6.98 -26.98
C SER A 282 22.00 -5.57 -26.43
N ILE A 283 22.13 -5.40 -25.10
CA ILE A 283 22.16 -4.10 -24.43
C ILE A 283 23.63 -3.78 -24.17
N ASP A 284 24.11 -2.68 -24.73
CA ASP A 284 25.49 -2.24 -24.55
C ASP A 284 25.71 -1.69 -23.11
N GLY A 285 26.79 -2.15 -22.47
CA GLY A 285 27.18 -1.70 -21.14
C GLY A 285 26.53 -2.45 -19.99
N ALA A 286 26.76 -1.94 -18.78
CA ALA A 286 26.20 -2.51 -17.57
C ALA A 286 24.69 -2.28 -17.50
N SER A 287 23.93 -3.35 -17.31
CA SER A 287 22.48 -3.31 -17.13
C SER A 287 22.05 -4.14 -15.92
N VAL A 288 20.99 -3.73 -15.25
CA VAL A 288 20.33 -4.55 -14.22
C VAL A 288 19.00 -5.01 -14.75
N THR A 289 18.73 -6.31 -14.55
CA THR A 289 17.54 -6.98 -15.03
C THR A 289 16.74 -7.53 -13.86
N PHE A 290 15.42 -7.40 -13.91
CA PHE A 290 14.50 -8.02 -12.96
C PHE A 290 13.23 -8.50 -13.68
N MET A 291 12.50 -9.41 -13.03
CA MET A 291 11.28 -9.99 -13.59
C MET A 291 10.05 -9.38 -12.92
N VAL A 292 9.04 -9.07 -13.71
CA VAL A 292 7.68 -8.75 -13.25
C VAL A 292 6.70 -9.68 -13.99
N GLY A 293 6.15 -10.63 -13.26
CA GLY A 293 5.41 -11.74 -13.88
C GLY A 293 6.28 -12.49 -14.88
N THR A 294 5.88 -12.50 -16.16
CA THR A 294 6.63 -13.14 -17.26
C THR A 294 7.45 -12.15 -18.09
N THR A 295 7.43 -10.87 -17.73
CA THR A 295 8.13 -9.81 -18.46
C THR A 295 9.46 -9.51 -17.79
N GLU A 296 10.53 -9.59 -18.56
CA GLU A 296 11.87 -9.19 -18.14
C GLU A 296 12.05 -7.69 -18.39
N ILE A 297 12.47 -6.97 -17.34
CA ILE A 297 12.74 -5.52 -17.38
C ILE A 297 14.24 -5.32 -17.24
N SER A 298 14.84 -4.57 -18.15
CA SER A 298 16.26 -4.26 -18.18
C SER A 298 16.49 -2.76 -18.14
N ILE A 299 17.31 -2.30 -17.20
CA ILE A 299 17.70 -0.91 -17.02
C ILE A 299 19.20 -0.77 -17.30
N PRO A 300 19.60 -0.12 -18.42
CA PRO A 300 21.00 0.22 -18.65
C PRO A 300 21.44 1.27 -17.62
N LEU A 301 22.54 1.05 -16.96
CA LEU A 301 23.03 1.93 -15.91
C LEU A 301 24.11 2.91 -16.42
N GLY A 302 24.55 2.75 -17.68
CA GLY A 302 25.53 3.64 -18.30
C GLY A 302 26.84 3.76 -17.50
N ASN A 303 27.45 4.94 -17.56
CA ASN A 303 28.69 5.26 -16.81
C ASN A 303 28.43 5.65 -15.34
N ASN A 304 27.21 5.51 -14.85
CA ASN A 304 26.79 5.98 -13.52
C ASN A 304 27.12 5.02 -12.38
N ILE A 305 27.85 3.95 -12.70
CA ILE A 305 28.39 3.02 -11.69
C ILE A 305 29.89 3.15 -11.69
N ASN A 306 30.45 3.32 -10.50
CA ASN A 306 31.85 3.02 -10.28
C ASN A 306 32.01 1.48 -10.39
N ALA A 307 32.29 1.00 -11.60
CA ALA A 307 32.38 -0.43 -11.90
C ALA A 307 33.35 -1.14 -10.93
N GLU A 308 34.41 -0.46 -10.48
CA GLU A 308 35.36 -1.00 -9.52
C GLU A 308 34.73 -1.21 -8.12
N GLU A 309 33.90 -0.28 -7.64
CA GLU A 309 33.19 -0.44 -6.35
C GLU A 309 32.14 -1.55 -6.41
N GLU A 310 31.42 -1.67 -7.51
CA GLU A 310 30.42 -2.72 -7.69
C GLU A 310 31.09 -4.10 -7.80
N ILE A 311 32.15 -4.22 -8.56
CA ILE A 311 32.96 -5.45 -8.65
C ILE A 311 33.47 -5.82 -7.25
N SER A 312 34.00 -4.87 -6.49
CA SER A 312 34.49 -5.10 -5.12
C SER A 312 33.38 -5.58 -4.18
N LYS A 313 32.17 -5.02 -4.27
CA LYS A 313 31.00 -5.46 -3.49
C LYS A 313 30.60 -6.88 -3.86
N MET A 314 30.47 -7.17 -5.17
CA MET A 314 30.13 -8.51 -5.66
C MET A 314 31.19 -9.55 -5.28
N GLU A 315 32.47 -9.23 -5.37
CA GLU A 315 33.56 -10.10 -4.94
C GLU A 315 33.52 -10.37 -3.42
N SER A 316 33.16 -9.38 -2.63
CA SER A 316 32.96 -9.52 -1.18
C SER A 316 31.77 -10.42 -0.86
N GLU A 317 30.67 -10.29 -1.60
CA GLU A 317 29.48 -11.14 -1.45
C GLU A 317 29.75 -12.58 -1.88
N ILE A 318 30.46 -12.78 -2.99
CA ILE A 318 30.92 -14.11 -3.42
C ILE A 318 31.77 -14.77 -2.32
N LYS A 319 32.70 -14.05 -1.74
CA LYS A 319 33.55 -14.55 -0.64
C LYS A 319 32.75 -14.95 0.59
N TYR A 320 31.72 -14.16 0.93
CA TYR A 320 30.78 -14.49 2.01
C TYR A 320 30.00 -15.76 1.70
N LEU A 321 29.41 -15.86 0.50
CA LEU A 321 28.64 -17.03 0.06
C LEU A 321 29.48 -18.30 -0.05
N GLN A 322 30.74 -18.19 -0.47
CA GLN A 322 31.68 -19.30 -0.46
C GLN A 322 31.97 -19.78 0.97
N GLY A 323 32.16 -18.89 1.92
CA GLY A 323 32.30 -19.22 3.35
C GLY A 323 31.03 -19.91 3.91
N PHE A 324 29.87 -19.44 3.49
CA PHE A 324 28.59 -20.06 3.83
C PHE A 324 28.46 -21.47 3.24
N LEU A 325 28.81 -21.66 1.96
CA LEU A 325 28.81 -22.97 1.29
C LEU A 325 29.70 -23.98 2.02
N VAL A 326 30.92 -23.61 2.41
CA VAL A 326 31.82 -24.48 3.18
C VAL A 326 31.15 -24.93 4.49
N SER A 327 30.42 -24.04 5.16
CA SER A 327 29.67 -24.37 6.39
C SER A 327 28.53 -25.35 6.13
N VAL A 328 27.76 -25.15 5.04
CA VAL A 328 26.64 -26.02 4.65
C VAL A 328 27.17 -27.39 4.19
N GLU A 329 28.23 -27.41 3.39
CA GLU A 329 28.87 -28.66 2.94
C GLU A 329 29.45 -29.47 4.09
N LYS A 330 30.04 -28.82 5.08
CA LYS A 330 30.55 -29.49 6.29
C LYS A 330 29.40 -30.16 7.09
N LYS A 331 28.23 -29.53 7.12
CA LYS A 331 27.03 -30.13 7.73
C LYS A 331 26.50 -31.31 6.92
N LEU A 332 26.37 -31.15 5.60
CA LEU A 332 25.89 -32.20 4.69
C LEU A 332 26.88 -33.36 4.54
N GLY A 333 28.19 -33.13 4.72
CA GLY A 333 29.23 -34.15 4.76
C GLY A 333 29.35 -34.90 6.09
N ASN A 334 28.64 -34.46 7.12
CA ASN A 334 28.63 -35.15 8.40
C ASN A 334 27.58 -36.28 8.37
N GLU A 335 28.05 -37.51 8.19
CA GLU A 335 27.19 -38.71 8.14
C GLU A 335 26.26 -38.83 9.35
N LYS A 336 26.72 -38.44 10.55
CA LYS A 336 25.90 -38.49 11.79
C LYS A 336 24.78 -37.44 11.73
N PHE A 337 25.02 -36.29 11.14
CA PHE A 337 23.99 -35.27 10.96
C PHE A 337 22.94 -35.74 9.96
N VAL A 338 23.36 -36.24 8.80
CA VAL A 338 22.44 -36.68 7.74
C VAL A 338 21.59 -37.88 8.16
N ALA A 339 22.15 -38.77 8.97
CA ALA A 339 21.45 -39.98 9.46
C ALA A 339 20.45 -39.68 10.60
N ASN A 340 20.70 -38.67 11.45
CA ASN A 340 19.90 -38.39 12.64
C ASN A 340 18.98 -37.18 12.53
N ALA A 341 19.20 -36.31 11.54
CA ALA A 341 18.34 -35.13 11.32
C ALA A 341 17.05 -35.51 10.59
N LYS A 342 15.96 -34.77 10.87
CA LYS A 342 14.71 -34.94 10.12
C LYS A 342 14.94 -34.71 8.61
N PRO A 343 14.31 -35.49 7.72
CA PRO A 343 14.47 -35.36 6.26
C PRO A 343 14.29 -33.92 5.75
N GLU A 344 13.31 -33.20 6.30
CA GLU A 344 13.02 -31.80 5.97
C GLU A 344 14.21 -30.85 6.26
N VAL A 345 14.98 -31.11 7.32
CA VAL A 345 16.14 -30.30 7.70
C VAL A 345 17.30 -30.52 6.73
N VAL A 346 17.52 -31.78 6.34
CA VAL A 346 18.54 -32.13 5.35
C VAL A 346 18.21 -31.55 3.98
N GLU A 347 16.95 -31.63 3.58
CA GLU A 347 16.47 -31.07 2.31
C GLU A 347 16.59 -29.52 2.30
N ASN A 348 16.31 -28.87 3.41
CA ASN A 348 16.47 -27.43 3.55
C ASN A 348 17.95 -26.99 3.43
N GLU A 349 18.88 -27.76 4.01
CA GLU A 349 20.33 -27.46 3.84
C GLU A 349 20.81 -27.73 2.39
N ARG A 350 20.25 -28.72 1.69
CA ARG A 350 20.50 -28.93 0.24
C ARG A 350 19.97 -27.78 -0.60
N LYS A 351 18.77 -27.29 -0.31
CA LYS A 351 18.18 -26.11 -0.97
C LYS A 351 19.05 -24.87 -0.78
N LYS A 352 19.48 -24.61 0.46
CA LYS A 352 20.41 -23.50 0.77
C LYS A 352 21.72 -23.61 0.00
N LYS A 353 22.26 -24.83 -0.20
CA LYS A 353 23.44 -25.06 -1.03
C LYS A 353 23.19 -24.66 -2.47
N ALA A 354 22.11 -25.19 -3.08
CA ALA A 354 21.75 -24.90 -4.47
C ALA A 354 21.47 -23.40 -4.70
N ASP A 355 20.78 -22.74 -3.78
CA ASP A 355 20.48 -21.30 -3.85
C ASP A 355 21.79 -20.46 -3.78
N ALA A 356 22.73 -20.83 -2.91
CA ALA A 356 24.01 -20.13 -2.79
C ALA A 356 24.92 -20.36 -4.02
N GLU A 357 24.97 -21.57 -4.57
CA GLU A 357 25.72 -21.88 -5.80
C GLU A 357 25.17 -21.11 -6.99
N SER A 358 23.84 -21.07 -7.15
CA SER A 358 23.16 -20.29 -8.19
C SER A 358 23.46 -18.80 -8.08
N LYS A 359 23.42 -18.27 -6.85
CA LYS A 359 23.71 -16.84 -6.59
C LYS A 359 25.17 -16.47 -6.88
N ILE A 360 26.13 -17.35 -6.54
CA ILE A 360 27.53 -17.15 -6.89
C ILE A 360 27.74 -17.14 -8.40
N ALA A 361 27.12 -18.07 -9.13
CA ALA A 361 27.23 -18.13 -10.59
C ALA A 361 26.67 -16.84 -11.24
N THR A 362 25.54 -16.34 -10.74
CA THR A 362 24.95 -15.09 -11.22
C THR A 362 25.87 -13.89 -10.95
N LEU A 363 26.43 -13.78 -9.74
CA LEU A 363 27.36 -12.70 -9.40
C LEU A 363 28.64 -12.74 -10.25
N GLN A 364 29.17 -13.92 -10.50
CA GLN A 364 30.34 -14.10 -11.38
C GLN A 364 30.06 -13.68 -12.82
N ALA A 365 28.87 -14.04 -13.36
CA ALA A 365 28.43 -13.60 -14.68
C ALA A 365 28.31 -12.07 -14.75
N ASN A 366 27.75 -11.44 -13.72
CA ASN A 366 27.62 -9.99 -13.64
C ASN A 366 29.01 -9.30 -13.58
N ILE A 367 29.96 -9.82 -12.80
CA ILE A 367 31.34 -9.30 -12.77
C ILE A 367 32.02 -9.43 -14.15
N ALA A 368 31.79 -10.54 -14.85
CA ALA A 368 32.34 -10.72 -16.18
C ALA A 368 31.74 -9.75 -17.22
N ALA A 369 30.48 -9.38 -17.07
CA ALA A 369 29.81 -8.37 -17.89
C ALA A 369 30.32 -6.94 -17.60
N LEU A 370 30.61 -6.62 -16.33
CA LEU A 370 31.14 -5.31 -15.92
C LEU A 370 32.63 -5.10 -16.27
N LYS A 371 33.39 -6.18 -16.49
CA LYS A 371 34.82 -6.13 -16.88
C LYS A 371 35.04 -6.06 -18.40
N LYS A 372 33.97 -6.19 -19.20
CA LYS A 372 33.99 -6.00 -20.65
C LYS A 372 33.70 -4.55 -21.03
#